data_f144397fb599f84a973a0f0eb015a2ca
#
_entry.id   f144397fb599f84a973a0f0eb015a2ca
#
_cell.length_a   1.000
_cell.length_b   1.000
_cell.length_c   1.000
_cell.angle_alpha   90.00
_cell.angle_beta   90.00
_cell.angle_gamma   90.00
#
_symmetry.space_group_name_H-M   'P 1'
#
loop_
_entity.id
_entity.type
_entity.pdbx_description
1 polymer ?
#
loop_
_entity_poly.entity_id
_entity_poly.type
_entity_poly.pdbx_seq_one_letter_code
_entity_poly.pdbx_strand_id
1 'polypeptide(L)'
;MVNRKAIAPAADPRVRQVMMDTAAAQFPSDVATLAQRSVLQGDPVYGASCAGVGTGSLQWSEEELKALEIGVVGGFARGCHAGGIRRFALLSAAGSSTTSRIRYARIMGLKEETVEAVGFTRLAIFRPGIIGGNVHTPGYAAWLGRLIPGRFGTIEQDDIGRAFVAEFMNSSAPNGIVYLENAAMKQMSRASSVSGGSRL
;
A
#
# COMPACT_ATOMS: atom_id res chain seq x y z
N MET A 1 -10.86 3.15 -7.12
CA MET A 1 -9.39 3.32 -7.23
C MET A 1 -9.12 4.75 -7.71
N VAL A 2 -8.24 5.47 -7.04
CA VAL A 2 -7.88 6.87 -7.37
C VAL A 2 -6.58 6.86 -8.15
N ASN A 3 -6.55 7.52 -9.32
CA ASN A 3 -5.41 7.59 -10.22
C ASN A 3 -5.20 9.01 -10.73
N ARG A 4 -3.96 9.38 -11.00
CA ARG A 4 -3.61 10.66 -11.67
C ARG A 4 -3.86 10.60 -13.18
N LYS A 5 -3.68 9.44 -13.79
CA LYS A 5 -3.92 9.19 -15.22
C LYS A 5 -4.83 7.99 -15.37
N ALA A 6 -5.61 7.99 -16.43
CA ALA A 6 -6.38 6.80 -16.77
C ALA A 6 -5.42 5.64 -17.09
N ILE A 7 -5.68 4.51 -16.48
CA ILE A 7 -5.03 3.24 -16.83
C ILE A 7 -6.06 2.38 -17.59
N ALA A 8 -5.59 1.33 -18.25
CA ALA A 8 -6.49 0.40 -18.92
C ALA A 8 -7.63 -0.02 -17.97
N PRO A 9 -8.87 -0.16 -18.46
CA PRO A 9 -9.98 -0.61 -17.63
C PRO A 9 -9.61 -1.90 -16.90
N ALA A 10 -9.94 -1.98 -15.62
CA ALA A 10 -9.81 -3.23 -14.90
C ALA A 10 -10.73 -4.28 -15.54
N ALA A 11 -10.25 -5.52 -15.65
CA ALA A 11 -11.05 -6.63 -16.16
C ALA A 11 -12.28 -6.89 -15.29
N ASP A 12 -12.23 -6.53 -14.01
CA ASP A 12 -13.34 -6.68 -13.07
C ASP A 12 -14.23 -5.42 -13.08
N PRO A 13 -15.53 -5.54 -13.44
CA PRO A 13 -16.46 -4.42 -13.52
C PRO A 13 -16.75 -3.75 -12.16
N ARG A 14 -16.41 -4.40 -11.06
CA ARG A 14 -16.51 -3.83 -9.70
C ARG A 14 -15.43 -2.77 -9.43
N VAL A 15 -14.35 -2.75 -10.20
CA VAL A 15 -13.27 -1.79 -10.06
C VAL A 15 -13.63 -0.50 -10.79
N ARG A 16 -13.89 0.56 -10.05
CA ARG A 16 -14.12 1.91 -10.59
C ARG A 16 -12.86 2.75 -10.45
N GLN A 17 -12.49 3.42 -11.53
CA GLN A 17 -11.41 4.40 -11.54
C GLN A 17 -11.96 5.80 -11.35
N VAL A 18 -11.33 6.57 -10.48
CA VAL A 18 -11.58 8.00 -10.30
C VAL A 18 -10.27 8.73 -10.58
N MET A 19 -10.28 9.64 -11.55
CA MET A 19 -9.12 10.47 -11.84
C MET A 19 -9.15 11.71 -10.96
N MET A 20 -8.00 11.99 -10.31
CA MET A 20 -7.80 13.17 -9.48
C MET A 20 -6.42 13.76 -9.77
N ASP A 21 -6.33 15.08 -9.76
CA ASP A 21 -5.03 15.74 -9.79
C ASP A 21 -4.39 15.64 -8.39
N THR A 22 -3.43 14.73 -8.28
CA THR A 22 -2.75 14.47 -7.01
C THR A 22 -1.80 15.58 -6.57
N ALA A 23 -1.48 16.54 -7.46
CA ALA A 23 -0.67 17.71 -7.16
C ALA A 23 -1.53 18.92 -6.71
N ALA A 24 -2.83 18.87 -6.90
CA ALA A 24 -3.72 19.95 -6.53
C ALA A 24 -3.87 20.06 -5.00
N ALA A 25 -3.93 21.28 -4.48
CA ALA A 25 -4.09 21.53 -3.05
C ALA A 25 -5.38 20.92 -2.48
N GLN A 26 -6.44 20.82 -3.29
CA GLN A 26 -7.71 20.21 -2.92
C GLN A 26 -7.71 18.67 -2.93
N PHE A 27 -6.65 18.01 -3.39
CA PHE A 27 -6.60 16.56 -3.50
C PHE A 27 -7.05 15.82 -2.23
N PRO A 28 -6.60 16.17 -1.01
CA PRO A 28 -7.07 15.51 0.21
C PRO A 28 -8.57 15.70 0.47
N SER A 29 -9.15 16.87 0.15
CA SER A 29 -10.58 17.13 0.33
C SER A 29 -11.44 16.40 -0.70
N ASP A 30 -10.95 16.24 -1.93
CA ASP A 30 -11.62 15.45 -2.96
C ASP A 30 -11.66 13.96 -2.57
N VAL A 31 -10.55 13.45 -2.04
CA VAL A 31 -10.47 12.09 -1.48
C VAL A 31 -11.43 11.94 -0.29
N ALA A 32 -11.51 12.92 0.60
CA ALA A 32 -12.42 12.89 1.74
C ALA A 32 -13.89 12.81 1.29
N THR A 33 -14.27 13.59 0.29
CA THR A 33 -15.62 13.57 -0.29
C THR A 33 -15.94 12.20 -0.90
N LEU A 34 -15.01 11.60 -1.62
CA LEU A 34 -15.18 10.26 -2.20
C LEU A 34 -15.31 9.19 -1.10
N ALA A 35 -14.46 9.25 -0.08
CA ALA A 35 -14.46 8.32 1.05
C ALA A 35 -15.76 8.41 1.83
N GLN A 36 -16.22 9.62 2.14
CA GLN A 36 -17.48 9.87 2.85
C GLN A 36 -18.68 9.27 2.12
N ARG A 37 -18.77 9.46 0.81
CA ARG A 37 -19.83 8.86 -0.01
C ARG A 37 -19.84 7.33 0.10
N SER A 38 -18.66 6.71 0.12
CA SER A 38 -18.54 5.26 0.25
C SER A 38 -18.95 4.78 1.64
N VAL A 39 -18.55 5.49 2.70
CA VAL A 39 -18.91 5.17 4.09
C VAL A 39 -20.43 5.29 4.31
N LEU A 40 -21.08 6.29 3.71
CA LEU A 40 -22.53 6.49 3.83
C LEU A 40 -23.36 5.40 3.14
N GLN A 41 -22.77 4.57 2.27
CA GLN A 41 -23.43 3.41 1.66
C GLN A 41 -23.62 2.24 2.64
N GLY A 42 -23.02 2.30 3.84
CA GLY A 42 -23.23 1.33 4.92
C GLY A 42 -22.31 0.09 4.87
N ASP A 43 -21.57 -0.13 3.81
CA ASP A 43 -20.60 -1.22 3.73
C ASP A 43 -19.31 -0.86 4.47
N PRO A 44 -18.58 -1.86 5.00
CA PRO A 44 -17.25 -1.65 5.55
C PRO A 44 -16.30 -1.08 4.49
N VAL A 45 -15.74 0.10 4.75
CA VAL A 45 -14.81 0.77 3.81
C VAL A 45 -13.40 0.78 4.38
N TYR A 46 -12.45 0.41 3.54
CA TYR A 46 -11.02 0.38 3.87
C TYR A 46 -10.26 1.27 2.89
N GLY A 47 -9.23 1.96 3.39
CA GLY A 47 -8.29 2.68 2.54
C GLY A 47 -7.06 1.83 2.26
N ALA A 48 -6.51 1.94 1.06
CA ALA A 48 -5.23 1.33 0.72
C ALA A 48 -4.41 2.24 -0.19
N SER A 49 -3.12 2.37 0.10
CA SER A 49 -2.18 3.04 -0.79
C SER A 49 -1.08 2.07 -1.20
N CYS A 50 -1.04 1.77 -2.51
CA CYS A 50 0.04 1.05 -3.16
C CYS A 50 0.86 1.98 -4.06
N ALA A 51 0.71 3.30 -3.92
CA ALA A 51 1.46 4.27 -4.69
C ALA A 51 2.95 4.23 -4.31
N GLY A 52 3.80 4.27 -5.33
CA GLY A 52 5.25 4.27 -5.19
C GLY A 52 5.95 4.10 -6.53
N VAL A 53 7.22 4.43 -6.60
CA VAL A 53 8.04 4.35 -7.84
C VAL A 53 8.89 3.08 -7.93
N GLY A 54 8.99 2.31 -6.85
CA GLY A 54 9.77 1.07 -6.84
C GLY A 54 11.22 1.27 -7.31
N THR A 55 11.68 0.42 -8.24
CA THR A 55 13.03 0.50 -8.81
C THR A 55 13.29 1.78 -9.60
N GLY A 56 12.26 2.49 -10.06
CA GLY A 56 12.38 3.80 -10.71
C GLY A 56 12.91 4.89 -9.79
N SER A 57 12.91 4.68 -8.48
CA SER A 57 13.37 5.63 -7.46
C SER A 57 14.80 6.14 -7.66
N LEU A 58 15.65 5.38 -8.33
CA LEU A 58 17.04 5.77 -8.63
C LEU A 58 17.14 6.93 -9.64
N GLN A 59 16.11 7.09 -10.50
CA GLN A 59 16.06 8.12 -11.54
C GLN A 59 15.39 9.42 -11.08
N TRP A 60 14.76 9.40 -9.91
CA TRP A 60 14.03 10.52 -9.36
C TRP A 60 14.89 11.33 -8.39
N SER A 61 14.72 12.64 -8.38
CA SER A 61 15.28 13.50 -7.34
C SER A 61 14.68 13.18 -5.97
N GLU A 62 15.32 13.66 -4.91
CA GLU A 62 14.78 13.47 -3.56
C GLU A 62 13.46 14.23 -3.37
N GLU A 63 13.33 15.40 -3.97
CA GLU A 63 12.14 16.23 -3.95
C GLU A 63 10.96 15.57 -4.65
N GLU A 64 11.18 15.00 -5.83
CA GLU A 64 10.15 14.26 -6.57
C GLU A 64 9.68 13.03 -5.79
N LEU A 65 10.62 12.28 -5.21
CA LEU A 65 10.29 11.14 -4.36
C LEU A 65 9.48 11.55 -3.14
N LYS A 66 9.86 12.63 -2.45
CA LYS A 66 9.12 13.16 -1.30
C LYS A 66 7.74 13.67 -1.71
N ALA A 67 7.63 14.33 -2.84
CA ALA A 67 6.35 14.83 -3.34
C ALA A 67 5.35 13.68 -3.56
N LEU A 68 5.80 12.57 -4.15
CA LEU A 68 4.94 11.40 -4.37
C LEU A 68 4.75 10.59 -3.08
N GLU A 69 5.86 10.10 -2.50
CA GLU A 69 5.80 9.09 -1.43
C GLU A 69 5.29 9.67 -0.10
N ILE A 70 5.53 10.93 0.16
CA ILE A 70 5.08 11.61 1.38
C ILE A 70 3.87 12.52 1.07
N GLY A 71 3.99 13.39 0.06
CA GLY A 71 2.96 14.38 -0.25
C GLY A 71 1.65 13.74 -0.72
N VAL A 72 1.71 12.98 -1.82
CA VAL A 72 0.51 12.35 -2.41
C VAL A 72 -0.04 11.26 -1.50
N VAL A 73 0.81 10.36 -0.98
CA VAL A 73 0.36 9.27 -0.11
C VAL A 73 -0.21 9.80 1.20
N GLY A 74 0.48 10.77 1.83
CA GLY A 74 -0.01 11.42 3.05
C GLY A 74 -1.32 12.20 2.81
N GLY A 75 -1.44 12.89 1.67
CA GLY A 75 -2.67 13.57 1.26
C GLY A 75 -3.84 12.61 1.09
N PHE A 76 -3.61 11.49 0.41
CA PHE A 76 -4.61 10.43 0.25
C PHE A 76 -5.03 9.84 1.60
N ALA A 77 -4.08 9.51 2.47
CA ALA A 77 -4.37 8.96 3.80
C ALA A 77 -5.19 9.94 4.65
N ARG A 78 -4.80 11.22 4.70
CA ARG A 78 -5.56 12.26 5.40
C ARG A 78 -6.99 12.40 4.85
N GLY A 79 -7.16 12.40 3.53
CA GLY A 79 -8.46 12.44 2.88
C GLY A 79 -9.33 11.23 3.25
N CYS A 80 -8.77 10.02 3.20
CA CYS A 80 -9.46 8.81 3.62
C CYS A 80 -9.95 8.92 5.08
N HIS A 81 -9.08 9.34 5.99
CA HIS A 81 -9.41 9.46 7.40
C HIS A 81 -10.48 10.54 7.65
N ALA A 82 -10.34 11.71 7.03
CA ALA A 82 -11.33 12.80 7.12
C ALA A 82 -12.70 12.39 6.57
N GLY A 83 -12.75 11.54 5.54
CA GLY A 83 -13.96 10.96 4.98
C GLY A 83 -14.55 9.80 5.78
N GLY A 84 -13.99 9.46 6.97
CA GLY A 84 -14.55 8.46 7.88
C GLY A 84 -13.92 7.07 7.79
N ILE A 85 -12.95 6.85 6.93
CA ILE A 85 -12.24 5.57 6.88
C ILE A 85 -11.34 5.42 8.12
N ARG A 86 -11.46 4.31 8.83
CA ARG A 86 -10.74 4.04 10.09
C ARG A 86 -9.71 2.93 9.99
N ARG A 87 -9.76 2.13 8.94
CA ARG A 87 -8.79 1.06 8.67
C ARG A 87 -8.03 1.35 7.37
N PHE A 88 -6.72 1.35 7.44
CA PHE A 88 -5.87 1.71 6.30
C PHE A 88 -4.72 0.72 6.14
N ALA A 89 -4.36 0.43 4.89
CA ALA A 89 -3.20 -0.36 4.53
C ALA A 89 -2.25 0.45 3.66
N LEU A 90 -0.97 0.42 4.02
CA LEU A 90 0.10 1.13 3.33
C LEU A 90 1.12 0.14 2.78
N LEU A 91 1.39 0.22 1.47
CA LEU A 91 2.55 -0.44 0.89
C LEU A 91 3.79 0.43 1.10
N SER A 92 4.76 -0.11 1.81
CA SER A 92 6.06 0.48 2.10
C SER A 92 7.18 -0.40 1.53
N ALA A 93 8.31 -0.50 2.20
CA ALA A 93 9.44 -1.34 1.80
C ALA A 93 10.18 -1.92 3.01
N ALA A 94 10.79 -3.09 2.84
CA ALA A 94 11.67 -3.66 3.85
C ALA A 94 12.84 -2.72 4.14
N GLY A 95 13.17 -2.54 5.42
CA GLY A 95 14.26 -1.67 5.86
C GLY A 95 13.92 -0.19 5.92
N SER A 96 12.64 0.20 5.75
CA SER A 96 12.18 1.58 5.95
C SER A 96 12.55 2.09 7.34
N SER A 97 13.18 3.27 7.38
CA SER A 97 13.59 3.92 8.63
C SER A 97 13.93 5.38 8.38
N THR A 98 13.40 6.29 9.17
CA THR A 98 13.66 7.75 9.07
C THR A 98 15.13 8.11 9.29
N THR A 99 15.88 7.25 9.99
CA THR A 99 17.31 7.43 10.28
C THR A 99 18.22 6.71 9.28
N SER A 100 17.68 6.06 8.25
CA SER A 100 18.48 5.32 7.27
C SER A 100 19.41 6.23 6.48
N ARG A 101 20.65 5.78 6.26
CA ARG A 101 21.60 6.42 5.35
C ARG A 101 21.24 6.20 3.87
N ILE A 102 20.46 5.16 3.58
CA ILE A 102 19.97 4.86 2.24
C ILE A 102 18.78 5.79 1.96
N ARG A 103 18.91 6.65 0.96
CA ARG A 103 17.90 7.66 0.58
C ARG A 103 16.50 7.07 0.47
N TYR A 104 16.32 5.99 -0.30
CA TYR A 104 15.02 5.37 -0.49
C TYR A 104 14.41 4.86 0.82
N ALA A 105 15.18 4.12 1.61
CA ALA A 105 14.72 3.60 2.90
C ALA A 105 14.34 4.74 3.88
N ARG A 106 15.06 5.87 3.84
CA ARG A 106 14.73 7.05 4.64
C ARG A 106 13.42 7.69 4.20
N ILE A 107 13.19 7.84 2.90
CA ILE A 107 11.93 8.39 2.37
C ILE A 107 10.76 7.46 2.69
N MET A 108 10.95 6.14 2.57
CA MET A 108 9.92 5.18 2.97
C MET A 108 9.61 5.26 4.48
N GLY A 109 10.62 5.46 5.34
CA GLY A 109 10.40 5.69 6.76
C GLY A 109 9.59 6.96 7.03
N LEU A 110 9.91 8.07 6.35
CA LEU A 110 9.15 9.33 6.46
C LEU A 110 7.70 9.19 5.95
N LYS A 111 7.49 8.39 4.90
CA LYS A 111 6.15 8.05 4.40
C LYS A 111 5.33 7.33 5.47
N GLU A 112 5.92 6.32 6.11
CA GLU A 112 5.27 5.58 7.18
C GLU A 112 4.89 6.51 8.34
N GLU A 113 5.84 7.29 8.85
CA GLU A 113 5.61 8.28 9.92
C GLU A 113 4.49 9.27 9.57
N THR A 114 4.46 9.74 8.31
CA THR A 114 3.40 10.64 7.83
C THR A 114 2.02 9.99 7.89
N VAL A 115 1.91 8.71 7.54
CA VAL A 115 0.63 7.99 7.56
C VAL A 115 0.25 7.56 8.98
N GLU A 116 1.23 7.21 9.82
CA GLU A 116 1.01 6.91 11.24
C GLU A 116 0.43 8.11 11.98
N ALA A 117 0.94 9.31 11.70
CA ALA A 117 0.46 10.56 12.29
C ALA A 117 -1.00 10.90 11.93
N VAL A 118 -1.61 10.24 10.93
CA VAL A 118 -3.04 10.43 10.59
C VAL A 118 -3.98 9.87 11.65
N GLY A 119 -3.57 8.84 12.40
CA GLY A 119 -4.33 8.31 13.53
C GLY A 119 -5.45 7.33 13.15
N PHE A 120 -5.24 6.46 12.17
CA PHE A 120 -6.18 5.38 11.86
C PHE A 120 -6.37 4.45 13.08
N THR A 121 -7.59 3.96 13.27
CA THR A 121 -7.88 2.97 14.31
C THR A 121 -7.09 1.68 14.08
N ARG A 122 -6.94 1.27 12.82
CA ARG A 122 -6.08 0.19 12.38
C ARG A 122 -5.24 0.63 11.18
N LEU A 123 -3.92 0.55 11.31
CA LEU A 123 -2.97 0.81 10.23
C LEU A 123 -2.08 -0.43 10.02
N ALA A 124 -2.19 -1.05 8.84
CA ALA A 124 -1.32 -2.15 8.44
C ALA A 124 -0.27 -1.65 7.44
N ILE A 125 1.00 -1.70 7.81
CA ILE A 125 2.14 -1.27 7.00
C ILE A 125 2.82 -2.52 6.45
N PHE A 126 2.70 -2.71 5.15
CA PHE A 126 3.28 -3.82 4.41
C PHE A 126 4.68 -3.44 3.95
N ARG A 127 5.68 -4.14 4.43
CA ARG A 127 7.10 -3.91 4.15
C ARG A 127 7.68 -5.07 3.31
N PRO A 128 7.32 -5.17 2.01
CA PRO A 128 7.89 -6.20 1.14
C PRO A 128 9.39 -5.96 0.92
N GLY A 129 10.11 -7.06 0.69
CA GLY A 129 11.44 -7.02 0.12
C GLY A 129 11.41 -6.79 -1.39
N ILE A 130 12.09 -7.62 -2.16
CA ILE A 130 12.08 -7.55 -3.63
C ILE A 130 10.74 -8.11 -4.14
N ILE A 131 9.97 -7.29 -4.83
CA ILE A 131 8.68 -7.71 -5.39
C ILE A 131 8.93 -8.40 -6.74
N GLY A 132 8.65 -9.70 -6.80
CA GLY A 132 8.65 -10.49 -8.03
C GLY A 132 7.30 -10.46 -8.74
N GLY A 133 7.25 -11.02 -9.96
CA GLY A 133 6.00 -11.17 -10.71
C GLY A 133 5.43 -9.89 -11.33
N ASN A 134 6.23 -8.81 -11.37
CA ASN A 134 5.83 -7.55 -11.99
C ASN A 134 6.78 -7.14 -13.12
N VAL A 135 6.30 -6.26 -14.03
CA VAL A 135 7.06 -5.80 -15.21
C VAL A 135 8.22 -4.86 -14.87
N HIS A 136 8.31 -4.37 -13.64
CA HIS A 136 9.29 -3.36 -13.21
C HIS A 136 10.52 -4.00 -12.54
N THR A 137 10.43 -5.25 -12.10
CA THR A 137 11.56 -5.96 -11.45
C THR A 137 12.21 -6.88 -12.48
N PRO A 138 13.48 -6.64 -12.88
CA PRO A 138 14.18 -7.56 -13.77
C PRO A 138 14.20 -8.97 -13.20
N GLY A 139 13.96 -9.97 -14.05
CA GLY A 139 13.86 -11.38 -13.63
C GLY A 139 15.10 -11.89 -12.86
N TYR A 140 16.30 -11.42 -13.23
CA TYR A 140 17.54 -11.75 -12.51
C TYR A 140 17.54 -11.18 -11.09
N ALA A 141 16.98 -9.99 -10.85
CA ALA A 141 16.91 -9.40 -9.51
C ALA A 141 15.93 -10.18 -8.62
N ALA A 142 14.79 -10.60 -9.17
CA ALA A 142 13.85 -11.47 -8.46
C ALA A 142 14.48 -12.84 -8.15
N TRP A 143 15.27 -13.40 -9.08
CA TRP A 143 15.98 -14.66 -8.86
C TRP A 143 17.05 -14.54 -7.78
N LEU A 144 17.90 -13.50 -7.84
CA LEU A 144 18.90 -13.23 -6.80
C LEU A 144 18.25 -13.01 -5.43
N GLY A 145 17.14 -12.31 -5.39
CA GLY A 145 16.38 -12.07 -4.16
C GLY A 145 15.86 -13.35 -3.49
N ARG A 146 15.68 -14.46 -4.24
CA ARG A 146 15.34 -15.76 -3.67
C ARG A 146 16.46 -16.36 -2.82
N LEU A 147 17.70 -15.96 -3.08
CA LEU A 147 18.89 -16.38 -2.31
C LEU A 147 19.07 -15.53 -1.05
N ILE A 148 18.37 -14.40 -0.94
CA ILE A 148 18.43 -13.52 0.23
C ILE A 148 17.34 -13.96 1.23
N PRO A 149 17.72 -14.45 2.43
CA PRO A 149 16.74 -14.89 3.42
C PRO A 149 16.04 -13.72 4.09
N GLY A 150 14.87 -13.99 4.67
CA GLY A 150 14.16 -13.07 5.55
C GLY A 150 13.44 -11.93 4.84
N ARG A 151 13.43 -10.77 5.48
CA ARG A 151 12.60 -9.61 5.08
C ARG A 151 13.03 -8.96 3.74
N PHE A 152 14.28 -9.12 3.34
CA PHE A 152 14.82 -8.56 2.09
C PHE A 152 14.70 -9.51 0.89
N GLY A 153 14.29 -10.74 1.10
CA GLY A 153 14.08 -11.73 0.05
C GLY A 153 12.94 -11.37 -0.90
N THR A 154 12.75 -12.21 -1.92
CA THR A 154 11.67 -12.02 -2.90
C THR A 154 10.31 -12.41 -2.31
N ILE A 155 9.29 -11.61 -2.63
CA ILE A 155 7.88 -11.91 -2.43
C ILE A 155 7.14 -11.66 -3.74
N GLU A 156 6.20 -12.55 -4.09
CA GLU A 156 5.42 -12.37 -5.32
C GLU A 156 4.33 -11.30 -5.12
N GLN A 157 4.03 -10.56 -6.18
CA GLN A 157 3.00 -9.51 -6.14
C GLN A 157 1.64 -10.06 -5.71
N ASP A 158 1.29 -11.27 -6.12
CA ASP A 158 0.05 -11.96 -5.74
C ASP A 158 -0.02 -12.25 -4.23
N ASP A 159 1.10 -12.61 -3.61
CA ASP A 159 1.14 -12.84 -2.16
C ASP A 159 0.86 -11.54 -1.39
N ILE A 160 1.38 -10.41 -1.87
CA ILE A 160 1.11 -9.10 -1.28
C ILE A 160 -0.38 -8.77 -1.44
N GLY A 161 -0.94 -8.92 -2.63
CA GLY A 161 -2.37 -8.66 -2.89
C GLY A 161 -3.28 -9.48 -1.99
N ARG A 162 -3.02 -10.79 -1.86
CA ARG A 162 -3.78 -11.67 -0.97
C ARG A 162 -3.64 -11.28 0.50
N ALA A 163 -2.44 -10.86 0.92
CA ALA A 163 -2.22 -10.40 2.28
C ALA A 163 -2.99 -9.11 2.59
N PHE A 164 -3.11 -8.16 1.63
CA PHE A 164 -3.97 -6.98 1.77
C PHE A 164 -5.43 -7.37 1.95
N VAL A 165 -5.94 -8.28 1.12
CA VAL A 165 -7.31 -8.79 1.24
C VAL A 165 -7.52 -9.47 2.59
N ALA A 166 -6.59 -10.33 3.02
CA ALA A 166 -6.66 -11.02 4.31
C ALA A 166 -6.71 -10.03 5.49
N GLU A 167 -5.91 -8.95 5.46
CA GLU A 167 -5.94 -7.91 6.49
C GLU A 167 -7.32 -7.22 6.54
N PHE A 168 -7.90 -6.89 5.40
CA PHE A 168 -9.21 -6.24 5.36
C PHE A 168 -10.36 -7.18 5.75
N MET A 169 -10.28 -8.46 5.39
CA MET A 169 -11.28 -9.45 5.76
C MET A 169 -11.20 -9.87 7.24
N ASN A 170 -10.11 -9.57 7.93
CA ASN A 170 -9.96 -9.88 9.35
C ASN A 170 -10.67 -8.84 10.22
N SER A 171 -11.95 -9.08 10.49
CA SER A 171 -12.75 -8.22 11.38
C SER A 171 -12.27 -8.22 12.84
N SER A 172 -11.55 -9.27 13.25
CA SER A 172 -10.99 -9.42 14.60
C SER A 172 -9.57 -8.86 14.74
N ALA A 173 -9.02 -8.23 13.69
CA ALA A 173 -7.70 -7.63 13.79
C ALA A 173 -7.67 -6.56 14.89
N PRO A 174 -6.69 -6.61 15.82
CA PRO A 174 -6.61 -5.65 16.91
C PRO A 174 -6.36 -4.24 16.38
N ASN A 175 -6.84 -3.23 17.10
CA ASN A 175 -6.55 -1.84 16.79
C ASN A 175 -5.05 -1.55 16.92
N GLY A 176 -4.62 -0.44 16.32
CA GLY A 176 -3.24 0.02 16.35
C GLY A 176 -2.49 -0.21 15.05
N ILE A 177 -1.17 -0.03 15.11
CA ILE A 177 -0.27 -0.15 13.97
C ILE A 177 0.35 -1.55 13.96
N VAL A 178 0.40 -2.17 12.78
CA VAL A 178 1.12 -3.43 12.55
C VAL A 178 2.04 -3.31 11.35
N TYR A 179 3.24 -3.85 11.48
CA TYR A 179 4.19 -3.97 10.39
C TYR A 179 4.24 -5.41 9.91
N LEU A 180 4.02 -5.59 8.61
CA LEU A 180 3.92 -6.90 7.95
C LEU A 180 5.08 -7.06 6.97
N GLU A 181 6.04 -7.89 7.33
CA GLU A 181 7.18 -8.23 6.47
C GLU A 181 6.90 -9.49 5.63
N ASN A 182 7.81 -9.89 4.75
CA ASN A 182 7.65 -10.99 3.81
C ASN A 182 7.07 -12.27 4.44
N ALA A 183 7.56 -12.67 5.60
CA ALA A 183 7.12 -13.91 6.25
C ALA A 183 5.65 -13.85 6.63
N ALA A 184 5.22 -12.74 7.25
CA ALA A 184 3.83 -12.52 7.64
C ALA A 184 2.90 -12.47 6.43
N MET A 185 3.30 -11.71 5.38
CA MET A 185 2.52 -11.61 4.14
C MET A 185 2.33 -12.97 3.47
N LYS A 186 3.40 -13.78 3.34
CA LYS A 186 3.33 -15.13 2.77
C LYS A 186 2.45 -16.06 3.61
N GLN A 187 2.48 -15.94 4.94
CA GLN A 187 1.60 -16.70 5.82
C GLN A 187 0.12 -16.33 5.61
N MET A 188 -0.18 -15.02 5.54
CA MET A 188 -1.53 -14.51 5.29
C MET A 188 -2.05 -14.95 3.91
N SER A 189 -1.21 -14.89 2.87
CA SER A 189 -1.55 -15.36 1.52
C SER A 189 -1.94 -16.82 1.50
N ARG A 190 -1.19 -17.69 2.17
CA ARG A 190 -1.48 -19.13 2.27
C ARG A 190 -2.78 -19.42 3.03
N ALA A 191 -3.03 -18.73 4.13
CA ALA A 191 -4.25 -18.91 4.91
C ALA A 191 -5.51 -18.55 4.09
N SER A 192 -5.42 -17.48 3.27
CA SER A 192 -6.52 -17.07 2.41
C SER A 192 -6.82 -18.06 1.28
N SER A 193 -5.80 -18.76 0.75
CA SER A 193 -6.00 -19.77 -0.31
C SER A 193 -6.66 -21.05 0.20
N VAL A 194 -6.45 -21.40 1.47
CA VAL A 194 -7.10 -22.59 2.09
C VAL A 194 -8.58 -22.34 2.38
N SER A 195 -8.95 -21.12 2.80
CA SER A 195 -10.34 -20.79 3.10
C SER A 195 -11.21 -20.59 1.84
N GLY A 196 -10.61 -20.29 0.69
CA GLY A 196 -11.30 -20.15 -0.60
C GLY A 196 -11.64 -21.48 -1.29
N GLY A 197 -10.95 -22.57 -0.97
CA GLY A 197 -11.14 -23.89 -1.57
C GLY A 197 -12.29 -24.73 -1.00
N SER A 198 -12.99 -24.25 0.03
CA SER A 198 -14.04 -25.01 0.73
C SER A 198 -15.47 -24.54 0.41
N ARG A 199 -15.64 -23.71 -0.64
CA ARG A 199 -16.97 -23.28 -1.12
C ARG A 199 -17.10 -23.54 -2.62
N LEU A 200 -17.24 -24.78 -2.98
CA LEU A 200 -17.82 -25.25 -4.25
C LEU A 200 -18.94 -26.22 -3.92
#